data_5e1a2cbdf5ddbc11d38292981f058d08
#
_entry.id   5e1a2cbdf5ddbc11d38292981f058d08
#
_cell.length_a   1.000
_cell.length_b   1.000
_cell.length_c   1.000
_cell.angle_alpha   90.00
_cell.angle_beta   90.00
_cell.angle_gamma   90.00
#
_symmetry.space_group_name_H-M   'P 1'
#
loop_
_entity.id
_entity.type
_entity.pdbx_description
1 polymer ?
#
loop_
_entity_poly.entity_id
_entity_poly.type
_entity_poly.pdbx_seq_one_letter_code
_entity_poly.pdbx_strand_id
1 'polypeptide(L)'
;MAEFKFNLCEKCATRILEAALATGGEFAEVYMEETTNEAIEMTSKNISNVSCNKVKGASIRVIKDGTEVVGALTECSVENMVALASKLAESFSGTKTTEIAPFVTKEVAKVVDPKRVRGENWDEEIELMSKGSETAFAYSSEIVQVISSITKKEQQMFVFASDGTCQSDYRCNTRYNLSAVASDGKNMQSVHQSFGRNQGMEMFENFDAYEFGKNVAHDAVEM
;
A
#
# COMPACT_ATOMS: atom_id res chain seq x y z
N MET A 1 5.44 -12.30 13.24
CA MET A 1 6.27 -11.80 12.10
C MET A 1 5.56 -12.23 10.83
N ALA A 2 5.16 -11.29 9.98
CA ALA A 2 4.65 -11.63 8.67
C ALA A 2 5.78 -12.30 7.89
N GLU A 3 5.59 -13.56 7.49
CA GLU A 3 6.54 -14.28 6.66
C GLU A 3 6.59 -13.60 5.29
N PHE A 4 7.75 -13.06 4.92
CA PHE A 4 7.96 -12.50 3.59
C PHE A 4 7.72 -13.58 2.55
N LYS A 5 6.70 -13.40 1.73
CA LYS A 5 6.31 -14.37 0.68
C LYS A 5 7.18 -14.32 -0.57
N PHE A 6 8.17 -13.41 -0.61
CA PHE A 6 9.14 -13.36 -1.69
C PHE A 6 10.37 -14.18 -1.30
N ASN A 7 10.48 -15.38 -1.86
CA ASN A 7 11.65 -16.26 -1.69
C ASN A 7 12.69 -16.03 -2.80
N LEU A 8 13.18 -14.81 -2.95
CA LEU A 8 14.35 -14.58 -3.78
C LEU A 8 15.60 -14.77 -2.93
N CYS A 9 16.31 -15.87 -3.16
CA CYS A 9 17.59 -16.10 -2.47
C CYS A 9 18.69 -15.19 -3.04
N GLU A 10 19.73 -14.91 -2.25
CA GLU A 10 20.87 -14.09 -2.68
C GLU A 10 21.50 -14.60 -3.98
N LYS A 11 21.67 -15.92 -4.16
CA LYS A 11 22.18 -16.51 -5.40
C LYS A 11 21.27 -16.21 -6.59
N CYS A 12 19.95 -16.17 -6.38
CA CYS A 12 18.99 -15.85 -7.43
C CYS A 12 19.07 -14.36 -7.79
N ALA A 13 19.17 -13.49 -6.77
CA ALA A 13 19.37 -12.05 -6.96
C ALA A 13 20.66 -11.77 -7.72
N THR A 14 21.76 -12.40 -7.33
CA THR A 14 23.05 -12.28 -8.03
C THR A 14 22.91 -12.62 -9.50
N ARG A 15 22.26 -13.74 -9.87
CA ARG A 15 22.06 -14.12 -11.28
C ARG A 15 21.30 -13.07 -12.08
N ILE A 16 20.28 -12.45 -11.48
CA ILE A 16 19.48 -11.42 -12.14
C ILE A 16 20.31 -10.15 -12.32
N LEU A 17 21.01 -9.71 -11.29
CA LEU A 17 21.86 -8.53 -11.32
C LEU A 17 23.07 -8.70 -12.28
N GLU A 18 23.65 -9.90 -12.36
CA GLU A 18 24.71 -10.21 -13.33
C GLU A 18 24.19 -10.08 -14.77
N ALA A 19 22.98 -10.60 -15.05
CA ALA A 19 22.39 -10.45 -16.36
C ALA A 19 22.08 -8.99 -16.70
N ALA A 20 21.64 -8.20 -15.73
CA ALA A 20 21.38 -6.77 -15.88
C ALA A 20 22.63 -5.94 -16.18
N LEU A 21 23.78 -6.32 -15.62
CA LEU A 21 25.06 -5.62 -15.76
C LEU A 21 25.93 -6.13 -16.93
N ALA A 22 25.49 -7.15 -17.66
CA ALA A 22 26.31 -7.88 -18.64
C ALA A 22 26.91 -6.99 -19.75
N THR A 23 26.25 -5.90 -20.11
CA THR A 23 26.65 -4.98 -21.21
C THR A 23 27.21 -3.65 -20.71
N GLY A 24 27.73 -3.64 -19.48
CA GLY A 24 28.45 -2.49 -18.91
C GLY A 24 27.55 -1.53 -18.11
N GLY A 25 26.42 -2.00 -17.58
CA GLY A 25 25.68 -1.27 -16.55
C GLY A 25 26.55 -0.95 -15.33
N GLU A 26 26.38 0.23 -14.77
CA GLU A 26 27.12 0.71 -13.59
C GLU A 26 26.39 0.39 -12.28
N PHE A 27 25.07 0.31 -12.35
CA PHE A 27 24.19 -0.03 -11.23
C PHE A 27 23.01 -0.85 -11.73
N ALA A 28 22.60 -1.84 -10.97
CA ALA A 28 21.36 -2.58 -11.19
C ALA A 28 20.64 -2.85 -9.88
N GLU A 29 19.30 -2.86 -9.95
CA GLU A 29 18.42 -3.09 -8.81
C GLU A 29 17.26 -4.01 -9.22
N VAL A 30 16.92 -4.91 -8.34
CA VAL A 30 15.69 -5.72 -8.37
C VAL A 30 14.79 -5.25 -7.24
N TYR A 31 13.65 -4.71 -7.57
CA TYR A 31 12.58 -4.36 -6.63
C TYR A 31 11.44 -5.35 -6.78
N MET A 32 10.91 -5.84 -5.67
CA MET A 32 9.75 -6.72 -5.63
C MET A 32 8.72 -6.16 -4.68
N GLU A 33 7.43 -6.25 -5.05
CA GLU A 33 6.33 -5.76 -4.22
C GLU A 33 5.15 -6.73 -4.27
N GLU A 34 4.52 -6.92 -3.11
CA GLU A 34 3.17 -7.46 -2.98
C GLU A 34 2.33 -6.47 -2.18
N THR A 35 1.25 -5.98 -2.78
CA THR A 35 0.30 -5.07 -2.14
C THR A 35 -1.07 -5.69 -2.11
N THR A 36 -1.69 -5.73 -0.93
CA THR A 36 -3.09 -6.08 -0.74
C THR A 36 -3.84 -4.81 -0.32
N ASN A 37 -4.91 -4.49 -1.05
CA ASN A 37 -5.83 -3.42 -0.71
C ASN A 37 -7.19 -4.05 -0.38
N GLU A 38 -7.74 -3.69 0.77
CA GLU A 38 -9.08 -4.08 1.20
C GLU A 38 -9.88 -2.82 1.49
N ALA A 39 -11.13 -2.83 1.13
CA ALA A 39 -12.05 -1.75 1.42
C ALA A 39 -13.44 -2.29 1.70
N ILE A 40 -14.11 -1.66 2.67
CA ILE A 40 -15.53 -1.79 2.91
C ILE A 40 -16.15 -0.39 2.90
N GLU A 41 -17.28 -0.24 2.23
CA GLU A 41 -18.01 1.01 2.14
C GLU A 41 -19.46 0.81 2.56
N MET A 42 -19.96 1.78 3.29
CA MET A 42 -21.35 1.86 3.73
C MET A 42 -21.96 3.17 3.25
N THR A 43 -23.10 3.09 2.60
CA THR A 43 -23.88 4.24 2.18
C THR A 43 -25.25 4.21 2.86
N SER A 44 -25.59 5.28 3.58
CA SER A 44 -26.87 5.42 4.28
C SER A 44 -27.23 4.17 5.09
N LYS A 45 -26.31 3.69 5.93
CA LYS A 45 -26.43 2.53 6.84
C LYS A 45 -26.46 1.14 6.17
N ASN A 46 -26.25 1.06 4.86
CA ASN A 46 -26.16 -0.22 4.15
C ASN A 46 -24.77 -0.41 3.57
N ILE A 47 -24.24 -1.61 3.65
CA ILE A 47 -23.00 -1.95 2.98
C ILE A 47 -23.23 -1.84 1.47
N SER A 48 -22.50 -0.94 0.83
CA SER A 48 -22.62 -0.65 -0.61
C SER A 48 -21.53 -1.34 -1.43
N ASN A 49 -20.35 -1.55 -0.83
CA ASN A 49 -19.23 -2.20 -1.51
C ASN A 49 -18.30 -2.91 -0.53
N VAL A 50 -17.78 -4.06 -0.94
CA VAL A 50 -16.66 -4.74 -0.28
C VAL A 50 -15.71 -5.18 -1.38
N SER A 51 -14.44 -4.82 -1.25
CA SER A 51 -13.42 -5.17 -2.23
C SER A 51 -12.14 -5.66 -1.57
N CYS A 52 -11.50 -6.61 -2.23
CA CYS A 52 -10.15 -7.07 -1.90
C CYS A 52 -9.38 -7.22 -3.21
N ASN A 53 -8.27 -6.53 -3.31
CA ASN A 53 -7.40 -6.58 -4.48
C ASN A 53 -5.96 -6.84 -4.04
N LYS A 54 -5.32 -7.79 -4.72
CA LYS A 54 -3.92 -8.15 -4.48
C LYS A 54 -3.12 -7.99 -5.76
N VAL A 55 -2.07 -7.16 -5.69
CA VAL A 55 -1.13 -6.92 -6.78
C VAL A 55 0.25 -7.40 -6.35
N LYS A 56 0.93 -8.10 -7.26
CA LYS A 56 2.28 -8.62 -7.04
C LYS A 56 3.10 -8.40 -8.31
N GLY A 57 4.34 -7.98 -8.16
CA GLY A 57 5.24 -7.80 -9.28
C GLY A 57 6.68 -7.57 -8.87
N ALA A 58 7.55 -7.54 -9.86
CA ALA A 58 8.94 -7.13 -9.73
C ALA A 58 9.29 -6.12 -10.82
N SER A 59 10.24 -5.25 -10.54
CA SER A 59 10.87 -4.39 -11.52
C SER A 59 12.40 -4.55 -11.45
N ILE A 60 13.03 -4.37 -12.59
CA ILE A 60 14.48 -4.36 -12.71
C ILE A 60 14.87 -3.02 -13.30
N ARG A 61 15.84 -2.37 -12.68
CA ARG A 61 16.38 -1.09 -13.09
C ARG A 61 17.86 -1.23 -13.37
N VAL A 62 18.32 -0.65 -14.47
CA VAL A 62 19.75 -0.61 -14.83
C VAL A 62 20.13 0.83 -15.17
N ILE A 63 21.26 1.28 -14.66
CA ILE A 63 21.78 2.63 -14.88
C ILE A 63 23.17 2.53 -15.51
N LYS A 64 23.41 3.38 -16.52
CA LYS A 64 24.73 3.58 -17.15
C LYS A 64 24.85 5.01 -17.68
N ASP A 65 25.95 5.69 -17.39
CA ASP A 65 26.24 7.05 -17.89
C ASP A 65 25.06 8.03 -17.65
N GLY A 66 24.38 7.92 -16.50
CA GLY A 66 23.21 8.71 -16.16
C GLY A 66 21.93 8.35 -16.91
N THR A 67 21.96 7.35 -17.80
CA THR A 67 20.77 6.80 -18.46
C THR A 67 20.19 5.65 -17.68
N GLU A 68 18.87 5.68 -17.45
CA GLU A 68 18.12 4.66 -16.73
C GLU A 68 17.23 3.87 -17.71
N VAL A 69 17.23 2.54 -17.57
CA VAL A 69 16.24 1.67 -18.20
C VAL A 69 15.56 0.82 -17.14
N VAL A 70 14.24 0.70 -17.23
CA VAL A 70 13.40 -0.02 -16.25
C VAL A 70 12.46 -0.95 -17.00
N GLY A 71 12.29 -2.14 -16.47
CA GLY A 71 11.26 -3.08 -16.90
C GLY A 71 10.55 -3.70 -15.71
N ALA A 72 9.28 -4.08 -15.88
CA ALA A 72 8.48 -4.70 -14.84
C ALA A 72 7.81 -5.98 -15.36
N LEU A 73 7.50 -6.89 -14.41
CA LEU A 73 6.82 -8.14 -14.69
C LEU A 73 5.96 -8.57 -13.48
N THR A 74 4.91 -9.34 -13.76
CA THR A 74 4.02 -9.90 -12.73
C THR A 74 4.36 -11.37 -12.40
N GLU A 75 4.91 -12.11 -13.35
CA GLU A 75 5.39 -13.48 -13.16
C GLU A 75 6.84 -13.47 -12.68
N CYS A 76 7.03 -13.35 -11.36
CA CYS A 76 8.33 -13.15 -10.72
C CYS A 76 9.13 -14.46 -10.56
N SER A 77 9.20 -15.33 -11.59
CA SER A 77 10.15 -16.43 -11.60
C SER A 77 11.56 -15.92 -11.83
N VAL A 78 12.57 -16.62 -11.33
CA VAL A 78 13.98 -16.22 -11.51
C VAL A 78 14.32 -16.18 -13.01
N GLU A 79 13.81 -17.13 -13.78
CA GLU A 79 14.03 -17.24 -15.21
C GLU A 79 13.47 -16.04 -15.96
N ASN A 80 12.23 -15.61 -15.64
CA ASN A 80 11.60 -14.45 -16.26
C ASN A 80 12.34 -13.16 -15.86
N MET A 81 12.77 -13.06 -14.61
CA MET A 81 13.55 -11.89 -14.15
C MET A 81 14.92 -11.82 -14.83
N VAL A 82 15.61 -12.96 -14.99
CA VAL A 82 16.87 -13.01 -15.73
C VAL A 82 16.67 -12.63 -17.20
N ALA A 83 15.62 -13.12 -17.84
CA ALA A 83 15.29 -12.77 -19.23
C ALA A 83 15.00 -11.27 -19.40
N LEU A 84 14.23 -10.67 -18.47
CA LEU A 84 13.98 -9.23 -18.44
C LEU A 84 15.28 -8.44 -18.22
N ALA A 85 16.11 -8.86 -17.27
CA ALA A 85 17.40 -8.23 -16.97
C ALA A 85 18.32 -8.21 -18.20
N SER A 86 18.42 -9.35 -18.89
CA SER A 86 19.21 -9.46 -20.13
C SER A 86 18.69 -8.53 -21.21
N LYS A 87 17.37 -8.46 -21.40
CA LYS A 87 16.75 -7.55 -22.37
C LYS A 87 17.00 -6.07 -22.05
N LEU A 88 16.96 -5.68 -20.78
CA LEU A 88 17.29 -4.32 -20.36
C LEU A 88 18.77 -4.01 -20.59
N ALA A 89 19.65 -4.97 -20.32
CA ALA A 89 21.09 -4.84 -20.58
C ALA A 89 21.40 -4.57 -22.05
N GLU A 90 20.62 -5.11 -23.01
CA GLU A 90 20.78 -4.86 -24.46
C GLU A 90 20.61 -3.38 -24.84
N SER A 91 20.04 -2.54 -23.98
CA SER A 91 19.95 -1.10 -24.19
C SER A 91 21.30 -0.39 -24.08
N PHE A 92 22.29 -1.06 -23.55
CA PHE A 92 23.65 -0.55 -23.39
C PHE A 92 24.66 -1.34 -24.19
N SER A 93 25.74 -0.68 -24.58
CA SER A 93 26.85 -1.31 -25.31
C SER A 93 28.11 -1.30 -24.43
N GLY A 94 28.76 -2.46 -24.32
CA GLY A 94 29.99 -2.60 -23.54
C GLY A 94 30.16 -4.00 -22.96
N THR A 95 31.08 -4.11 -22.01
CA THR A 95 31.36 -5.34 -21.27
C THR A 95 31.09 -5.10 -19.79
N LYS A 96 30.77 -6.14 -19.06
CA LYS A 96 30.58 -6.09 -17.62
C LYS A 96 31.86 -5.54 -16.94
N THR A 97 31.71 -4.45 -16.21
CA THR A 97 32.81 -3.81 -15.44
C THR A 97 32.48 -3.70 -13.96
N THR A 98 31.18 -3.79 -13.61
CA THR A 98 30.69 -3.67 -12.25
C THR A 98 30.56 -5.05 -11.60
N GLU A 99 31.21 -5.24 -10.47
CA GLU A 99 31.05 -6.41 -9.62
C GLU A 99 29.93 -6.15 -8.61
N ILE A 100 29.18 -7.21 -8.30
CA ILE A 100 28.11 -7.14 -7.28
C ILE A 100 28.78 -7.20 -5.90
N ALA A 101 28.54 -6.18 -5.09
CA ALA A 101 29.03 -6.16 -3.72
C ALA A 101 28.31 -7.24 -2.87
N PRO A 102 28.96 -7.79 -1.84
CA PRO A 102 28.33 -8.71 -0.92
C PRO A 102 27.06 -8.09 -0.31
N PHE A 103 25.98 -8.85 -0.30
CA PHE A 103 24.72 -8.36 0.25
C PHE A 103 24.80 -8.14 1.76
N VAL A 104 24.34 -6.96 2.19
CA VAL A 104 24.25 -6.57 3.60
C VAL A 104 22.85 -6.15 3.91
N THR A 105 22.18 -6.93 4.76
CA THR A 105 20.87 -6.54 5.31
C THR A 105 21.10 -5.45 6.35
N LYS A 106 20.62 -4.24 6.08
CA LYS A 106 20.57 -3.18 7.09
C LYS A 106 19.28 -3.32 7.88
N GLU A 107 19.38 -3.32 9.21
CA GLU A 107 18.19 -3.20 10.05
C GLU A 107 17.55 -1.83 9.79
N VAL A 108 16.37 -1.85 9.21
CA VAL A 108 15.48 -0.67 9.13
C VAL A 108 14.69 -0.66 10.42
N ALA A 109 14.72 0.46 11.14
CA ALA A 109 13.89 0.63 12.32
C ALA A 109 12.43 0.41 11.91
N LYS A 110 11.79 -0.64 12.42
CA LYS A 110 10.36 -0.88 12.23
C LYS A 110 9.60 0.27 12.84
N VAL A 111 8.94 1.05 12.01
CA VAL A 111 8.17 2.20 12.48
C VAL A 111 6.94 1.71 13.25
N VAL A 112 6.31 0.64 12.79
CA VAL A 112 5.16 0.00 13.43
C VAL A 112 5.12 -1.48 13.07
N ASP A 113 4.82 -2.34 14.04
CA ASP A 113 4.47 -3.75 13.82
C ASP A 113 2.95 -3.87 14.03
N PRO A 114 2.12 -3.85 12.99
CA PRO A 114 0.67 -3.85 13.14
C PRO A 114 0.22 -5.13 13.81
N LYS A 115 -0.53 -4.99 14.90
CA LYS A 115 -0.99 -6.12 15.71
C LYS A 115 -2.15 -6.87 15.05
N ARG A 116 -3.03 -6.13 14.37
CA ARG A 116 -4.22 -6.66 13.70
C ARG A 116 -4.41 -5.97 12.37
N VAL A 117 -3.94 -6.58 11.31
CA VAL A 117 -4.16 -6.04 9.96
C VAL A 117 -5.51 -6.49 9.42
N ARG A 118 -5.87 -7.73 9.72
CA ARG A 118 -7.11 -8.35 9.26
C ARG A 118 -7.85 -9.01 10.41
N GLY A 119 -9.17 -8.80 10.47
CA GLY A 119 -10.08 -9.64 11.20
C GLY A 119 -10.45 -10.89 10.40
N GLU A 120 -11.08 -11.87 11.05
CA GLU A 120 -11.66 -13.04 10.36
C GLU A 120 -12.88 -12.66 9.49
N ASN A 121 -13.49 -11.52 9.81
CA ASN A 121 -14.66 -10.95 9.14
C ASN A 121 -14.59 -9.41 9.21
N TRP A 122 -15.63 -8.72 8.76
CA TRP A 122 -15.76 -7.27 8.74
C TRP A 122 -16.58 -6.69 9.89
N ASP A 123 -16.86 -7.46 10.94
CA ASP A 123 -17.84 -7.06 11.98
C ASP A 123 -17.34 -5.83 12.75
N GLU A 124 -16.05 -5.74 13.09
CA GLU A 124 -15.48 -4.58 13.81
C GLU A 124 -15.56 -3.32 12.94
N GLU A 125 -15.23 -3.41 11.66
CA GLU A 125 -15.31 -2.30 10.71
C GLU A 125 -16.75 -1.84 10.51
N ILE A 126 -17.68 -2.79 10.35
CA ILE A 126 -19.11 -2.51 10.19
C ILE A 126 -19.67 -1.81 11.44
N GLU A 127 -19.34 -2.31 12.63
CA GLU A 127 -19.76 -1.69 13.90
C GLU A 127 -19.25 -0.24 14.00
N LEU A 128 -17.96 -0.03 13.72
CA LEU A 128 -17.33 1.29 13.75
C LEU A 128 -17.99 2.28 12.76
N MET A 129 -18.19 1.83 11.52
CA MET A 129 -18.83 2.64 10.48
C MET A 129 -20.31 2.91 10.79
N SER A 130 -21.03 1.93 11.32
CA SER A 130 -22.45 2.08 11.73
C SER A 130 -22.57 3.14 12.81
N LYS A 131 -21.72 3.08 13.84
CA LYS A 131 -21.70 4.03 14.94
C LYS A 131 -21.48 5.47 14.48
N GLY A 132 -20.48 5.69 13.63
CA GLY A 132 -20.22 7.02 13.06
C GLY A 132 -21.35 7.52 12.15
N SER A 133 -21.88 6.64 11.29
CA SER A 133 -22.96 6.97 10.38
C SER A 133 -24.28 7.28 11.11
N GLU A 134 -24.65 6.47 12.10
CA GLU A 134 -25.86 6.68 12.92
C GLU A 134 -25.80 7.99 13.68
N THR A 135 -24.63 8.31 14.22
CA THR A 135 -24.43 9.57 14.94
C THR A 135 -24.54 10.77 14.01
N ALA A 136 -23.95 10.69 12.81
CA ALA A 136 -24.06 11.75 11.83
C ALA A 136 -25.52 11.99 11.42
N PHE A 137 -26.30 10.93 11.16
CA PHE A 137 -27.73 11.07 10.86
C PHE A 137 -28.56 11.60 12.03
N ALA A 138 -28.19 11.29 13.27
CA ALA A 138 -28.90 11.75 14.45
C ALA A 138 -28.62 13.22 14.80
N TYR A 139 -27.59 13.82 14.19
CA TYR A 139 -27.19 15.20 14.47
C TYR A 139 -28.22 16.23 14.01
N SER A 140 -28.73 16.10 12.79
CA SER A 140 -29.74 17.00 12.20
C SER A 140 -30.57 16.27 11.16
N SER A 141 -31.87 16.66 11.05
CA SER A 141 -32.74 16.21 9.95
C SER A 141 -32.31 16.70 8.56
N GLU A 142 -31.38 17.66 8.49
CA GLU A 142 -30.80 18.15 7.25
C GLU A 142 -29.75 17.20 6.68
N ILE A 143 -29.23 16.24 7.47
CA ILE A 143 -28.32 15.22 6.95
C ILE A 143 -29.10 14.22 6.12
N VAL A 144 -28.92 14.29 4.81
CA VAL A 144 -29.65 13.48 3.82
C VAL A 144 -28.91 12.25 3.36
N GLN A 145 -27.57 12.27 3.47
CA GLN A 145 -26.72 11.13 3.11
C GLN A 145 -25.45 11.08 3.98
N VAL A 146 -25.05 9.87 4.33
CA VAL A 146 -23.75 9.60 4.95
C VAL A 146 -23.08 8.47 4.20
N ILE A 147 -21.82 8.64 3.84
CA ILE A 147 -20.96 7.61 3.25
C ILE A 147 -19.77 7.42 4.17
N SER A 148 -19.55 6.19 4.60
CA SER A 148 -18.39 5.83 5.40
C SER A 148 -17.63 4.68 4.75
N SER A 149 -16.31 4.65 4.90
CA SER A 149 -15.49 3.55 4.42
C SER A 149 -14.28 3.31 5.30
N ILE A 150 -13.89 2.05 5.39
CA ILE A 150 -12.59 1.66 5.95
C ILE A 150 -11.77 1.02 4.85
N THR A 151 -10.56 1.54 4.65
CA THR A 151 -9.59 1.02 3.69
C THR A 151 -8.35 0.54 4.43
N LYS A 152 -7.85 -0.63 4.04
CA LYS A 152 -6.61 -1.22 4.56
C LYS A 152 -5.67 -1.52 3.41
N LYS A 153 -4.44 -1.05 3.49
CA LYS A 153 -3.39 -1.34 2.53
C LYS A 153 -2.21 -1.99 3.24
N GLU A 154 -1.95 -3.26 2.91
CA GLU A 154 -0.72 -3.95 3.29
C GLU A 154 0.24 -3.94 2.10
N GLN A 155 1.48 -3.59 2.34
CA GLN A 155 2.51 -3.57 1.30
C GLN A 155 3.78 -4.22 1.85
N GLN A 156 4.24 -5.26 1.16
CA GLN A 156 5.52 -5.92 1.41
C GLN A 156 6.46 -5.58 0.26
N MET A 157 7.64 -5.09 0.56
CA MET A 157 8.64 -4.69 -0.43
C MET A 157 9.96 -5.38 -0.16
N PHE A 158 10.69 -5.66 -1.22
CA PHE A 158 12.01 -6.26 -1.15
C PHE A 158 12.91 -5.68 -2.23
N VAL A 159 14.17 -5.38 -1.89
CA VAL A 159 15.17 -4.78 -2.78
C VAL A 159 16.47 -5.53 -2.69
N PHE A 160 17.02 -5.89 -3.86
CA PHE A 160 18.42 -6.26 -4.03
C PHE A 160 19.08 -5.31 -5.03
N ALA A 161 20.26 -4.78 -4.72
CA ALA A 161 21.00 -3.96 -5.65
C ALA A 161 22.48 -4.35 -5.74
N SER A 162 23.10 -3.97 -6.84
CA SER A 162 24.49 -4.32 -7.14
C SER A 162 25.52 -3.70 -6.20
N ASP A 163 25.14 -2.65 -5.45
CA ASP A 163 25.95 -2.03 -4.39
C ASP A 163 25.95 -2.82 -3.07
N GLY A 164 25.33 -3.99 -3.04
CA GLY A 164 25.19 -4.85 -1.85
C GLY A 164 23.96 -4.58 -1.03
N THR A 165 23.07 -3.68 -1.44
CA THR A 165 21.79 -3.46 -0.75
C THR A 165 20.94 -4.72 -0.80
N CYS A 166 20.47 -5.15 0.39
CA CYS A 166 19.51 -6.22 0.59
C CYS A 166 18.54 -5.79 1.69
N GLN A 167 17.36 -5.32 1.32
CA GLN A 167 16.42 -4.75 2.27
C GLN A 167 15.00 -5.23 2.01
N SER A 168 14.24 -5.34 3.10
CA SER A 168 12.81 -5.59 3.06
C SER A 168 12.08 -4.57 3.94
N ASP A 169 10.90 -4.17 3.52
CA ASP A 169 10.03 -3.29 4.29
C ASP A 169 8.60 -3.82 4.27
N TYR A 170 7.88 -3.57 5.34
CA TYR A 170 6.46 -3.89 5.47
C TYR A 170 5.71 -2.67 5.97
N ARG A 171 4.66 -2.30 5.25
CA ARG A 171 3.79 -1.18 5.59
C ARG A 171 2.36 -1.65 5.69
N CYS A 172 1.66 -1.14 6.71
CA CYS A 172 0.23 -1.29 6.87
C CYS A 172 -0.38 0.08 7.08
N ASN A 173 -1.32 0.46 6.22
CA ASN A 173 -2.04 1.71 6.33
C ASN A 173 -3.52 1.41 6.45
N THR A 174 -4.13 1.89 7.54
CA THR A 174 -5.57 1.81 7.74
C THR A 174 -6.14 3.22 7.78
N ARG A 175 -7.29 3.42 7.13
CA ARG A 175 -7.98 4.72 7.09
C ARG A 175 -9.48 4.52 7.22
N TYR A 176 -10.09 5.29 8.10
CA TYR A 176 -11.52 5.50 8.17
C TYR A 176 -11.87 6.83 7.52
N ASN A 177 -12.83 6.82 6.62
CA ASN A 177 -13.37 8.01 5.96
C ASN A 177 -14.86 8.11 6.29
N LEU A 178 -15.34 9.34 6.50
CA LEU A 178 -16.75 9.63 6.67
C LEU A 178 -17.08 10.94 5.95
N SER A 179 -18.13 10.88 5.14
CA SER A 179 -18.69 12.04 4.45
C SER A 179 -20.15 12.19 4.85
N ALA A 180 -20.55 13.41 5.15
CA ALA A 180 -21.95 13.77 5.37
C ALA A 180 -22.39 14.80 4.34
N VAL A 181 -23.61 14.64 3.84
CA VAL A 181 -24.28 15.59 2.95
C VAL A 181 -25.47 16.17 3.70
N ALA A 182 -25.46 17.49 3.87
CA ALA A 182 -26.58 18.25 4.43
C ALA A 182 -27.36 18.96 3.32
N SER A 183 -28.67 19.11 3.49
CA SER A 183 -29.53 19.86 2.59
C SER A 183 -30.65 20.58 3.34
N ASP A 184 -30.83 21.87 3.07
CA ASP A 184 -31.93 22.69 3.51
C ASP A 184 -33.17 22.66 2.54
N GLY A 185 -33.09 21.78 1.53
CA GLY A 185 -34.09 21.66 0.48
C GLY A 185 -33.85 22.58 -0.73
N LYS A 186 -32.89 23.51 -0.64
CA LYS A 186 -32.47 24.41 -1.74
C LYS A 186 -31.00 24.27 -2.06
N ASN A 187 -30.19 24.15 -1.03
CA ASN A 187 -28.74 24.02 -1.11
C ASN A 187 -28.33 22.64 -0.61
N MET A 188 -27.20 22.16 -1.07
CA MET A 188 -26.54 20.96 -0.57
C MET A 188 -25.09 21.25 -0.27
N GLN A 189 -24.62 20.80 0.88
CA GLN A 189 -23.23 20.88 1.30
C GLN A 189 -22.72 19.48 1.63
N SER A 190 -21.44 19.25 1.37
CA SER A 190 -20.81 17.96 1.65
C SER A 190 -19.49 18.19 2.36
N VAL A 191 -19.30 17.52 3.48
CA VAL A 191 -18.05 17.52 4.24
C VAL A 191 -17.49 16.12 4.25
N HIS A 192 -16.19 16.01 4.09
CA HIS A 192 -15.42 14.78 4.16
C HIS A 192 -14.29 14.92 5.18
N GLN A 193 -14.25 13.99 6.14
CA GLN A 193 -13.12 13.87 7.05
C GLN A 193 -12.57 12.45 7.03
N SER A 194 -11.28 12.32 7.35
CA SER A 194 -10.63 11.02 7.43
C SER A 194 -9.69 10.93 8.63
N PHE A 195 -9.63 9.75 9.21
CA PHE A 195 -8.68 9.35 10.25
C PHE A 195 -7.85 8.18 9.74
N GLY A 196 -6.54 8.31 9.66
CA GLY A 196 -5.66 7.27 9.13
C GLY A 196 -4.33 7.20 9.85
N ARG A 197 -3.78 5.98 9.94
CA ARG A 197 -2.49 5.68 10.57
C ARG A 197 -1.75 4.60 9.78
N ASN A 198 -0.43 4.57 9.96
CA ASN A 198 0.39 3.44 9.53
C ASN A 198 0.33 2.34 10.62
N GLN A 199 -0.86 1.80 10.80
CA GLN A 199 -1.23 0.78 11.79
C GLN A 199 -2.33 -0.12 11.23
N GLY A 200 -2.59 -1.26 11.90
CA GLY A 200 -3.77 -2.09 11.65
C GLY A 200 -5.01 -1.56 12.37
N MET A 201 -5.93 -2.47 12.71
CA MET A 201 -7.18 -2.13 13.41
C MET A 201 -6.98 -1.60 14.83
N GLU A 202 -5.81 -1.83 15.43
CA GLU A 202 -5.45 -1.27 16.75
C GLU A 202 -5.47 0.27 16.78
N MET A 203 -5.42 0.94 15.64
CA MET A 203 -5.56 2.39 15.57
C MET A 203 -6.90 2.91 16.10
N PHE A 204 -7.91 2.03 16.12
CA PHE A 204 -9.25 2.36 16.58
C PHE A 204 -9.49 2.11 18.09
N GLU A 205 -8.53 1.53 18.84
CA GLU A 205 -8.68 1.23 20.28
C GLU A 205 -9.08 2.45 21.10
N ASN A 206 -8.60 3.64 20.71
CA ASN A 206 -8.93 4.92 21.37
C ASN A 206 -9.63 5.90 20.44
N PHE A 207 -10.22 5.42 19.37
CA PHE A 207 -10.93 6.27 18.41
C PHE A 207 -12.41 6.36 18.78
N ASP A 208 -12.93 7.58 18.92
CA ASP A 208 -14.34 7.83 19.17
C ASP A 208 -15.09 8.06 17.85
N ALA A 209 -15.70 6.99 17.33
CA ALA A 209 -16.51 7.06 16.12
C ALA A 209 -17.77 7.91 16.30
N TYR A 210 -18.31 8.01 17.53
CA TYR A 210 -19.46 8.85 17.84
C TYR A 210 -19.09 10.33 17.67
N GLU A 211 -18.04 10.79 18.34
CA GLU A 211 -17.61 12.18 18.25
C GLU A 211 -17.15 12.53 16.83
N PHE A 212 -16.49 11.60 16.15
CA PHE A 212 -16.07 11.79 14.76
C PHE A 212 -17.28 12.00 13.82
N GLY A 213 -18.31 11.14 13.92
CA GLY A 213 -19.53 11.26 13.13
C GLY A 213 -20.31 12.55 13.40
N LYS A 214 -20.37 12.95 14.68
CA LYS A 214 -20.99 14.20 15.11
C LYS A 214 -20.29 15.42 14.52
N ASN A 215 -18.96 15.46 14.56
CA ASN A 215 -18.18 16.58 14.04
C ASN A 215 -18.33 16.73 12.52
N VAL A 216 -18.32 15.63 11.77
CA VAL A 216 -18.52 15.66 10.32
C VAL A 216 -19.93 16.19 9.97
N ALA A 217 -20.96 15.76 10.71
CA ALA A 217 -22.33 16.24 10.49
C ALA A 217 -22.50 17.71 10.90
N HIS A 218 -21.88 18.13 12.01
CA HIS A 218 -21.85 19.52 12.43
C HIS A 218 -21.29 20.41 11.33
N ASP A 219 -20.10 20.07 10.83
CA ASP A 219 -19.43 20.87 9.79
C ASP A 219 -20.27 20.93 8.51
N ALA A 220 -20.99 19.85 8.15
CA ALA A 220 -21.84 19.82 6.97
C ALA A 220 -23.08 20.70 7.09
N VAL A 221 -23.63 20.86 8.30
CA VAL A 221 -24.82 21.70 8.56
C VAL A 221 -24.47 23.19 8.70
N GLU A 222 -23.29 23.49 9.24
CA GLU A 222 -22.84 24.87 9.46
C GLU A 222 -22.28 25.56 8.19
N MET A 223 -22.03 24.82 7.11
CA MET A 223 -21.58 25.34 5.81
C MET A 223 -22.74 25.85 4.96
#